data_f0ba090b73dd2716e1484467f0e5933c
#
_entry.id   f0ba090b73dd2716e1484467f0e5933c
#
_cell.length_a   1.000
_cell.length_b   1.000
_cell.length_c   1.000
_cell.angle_alpha   90.00
_cell.angle_beta   90.00
_cell.angle_gamma   90.00
#
_symmetry.space_group_name_H-M   'P 1'
#
loop_
_entity.id
_entity.type
_entity.pdbx_description
1 polymer ?
#
loop_
_entity_poly.entity_id
_entity_poly.type
_entity_poly.pdbx_seq_one_letter_code
_entity_poly.pdbx_strand_id
1 'polypeptide(L)'
;LVLCKLQMLKSVSQKKLLNTQTPHLASGLTLRHYSCFENCLSLEKLKQRIQSETPELDLFGIHVLASQFPNGEVILGDSHEYGDQITPFNKTEIDELMIRELKKVIKLDDWTIRERWYGVYAKHPELPVFDHRVDDCVSLFVGTSGAGMTMAFGLADRYWNILSRN
;
A
#
# COMPACT_ATOMS: atom_id res chain seq x y z
N LEU A 1 0.72 -18.39 2.20
CA LEU A 1 0.48 -17.02 2.67
C LEU A 1 1.73 -16.53 3.39
N VAL A 2 2.08 -15.28 3.18
CA VAL A 2 3.10 -14.56 3.94
C VAL A 2 2.47 -13.35 4.61
N LEU A 3 3.04 -12.90 5.73
CA LEU A 3 2.63 -11.63 6.34
C LEU A 3 3.34 -10.48 5.64
N CYS A 4 2.61 -9.40 5.43
CA CYS A 4 3.15 -8.14 4.95
C CYS A 4 2.95 -7.07 6.02
N LYS A 5 4.05 -6.46 6.48
CA LYS A 5 4.01 -5.32 7.39
C LYS A 5 4.20 -4.04 6.60
N LEU A 6 3.36 -3.05 6.87
CA LEU A 6 3.39 -1.70 6.30
C LEU A 6 3.70 -0.70 7.40
N GLN A 7 4.74 0.11 7.27
CA GLN A 7 4.89 1.30 8.11
C GLN A 7 4.17 2.48 7.46
N MET A 8 3.50 3.27 8.30
CA MET A 8 2.69 4.41 7.90
C MET A 8 3.00 5.62 8.79
N LEU A 9 2.87 6.80 8.20
CA LEU A 9 3.09 8.07 8.87
C LEU A 9 1.86 8.96 8.74
N LYS A 10 1.65 9.85 9.71
CA LYS A 10 0.66 10.92 9.60
C LYS A 10 1.30 12.24 10.01
N SER A 11 1.16 13.26 9.17
CA SER A 11 1.68 14.59 9.45
C SER A 11 0.80 15.34 10.48
N VAL A 12 1.33 16.41 11.03
CA VAL A 12 0.49 17.45 11.65
C VAL A 12 -0.40 18.12 10.60
N SER A 13 -1.46 18.80 11.05
CA SER A 13 -2.36 19.53 10.16
C SER A 13 -1.63 20.61 9.35
N GLN A 14 -1.86 20.60 8.05
CA GLN A 14 -1.33 21.56 7.09
C GLN A 14 -2.35 22.70 6.91
N LYS A 15 -2.05 23.90 7.38
CA LYS A 15 -3.00 25.03 7.37
C LYS A 15 -3.59 25.34 5.99
N LYS A 16 -2.79 25.24 4.94
CA LYS A 16 -3.24 25.48 3.55
C LYS A 16 -4.13 24.40 2.99
N LEU A 17 -4.20 23.24 3.63
CA LEU A 17 -4.97 22.11 3.19
C LEU A 17 -6.30 21.96 3.97
N LEU A 18 -6.57 22.85 4.93
CA LEU A 18 -7.82 22.81 5.68
C LEU A 18 -9.04 22.98 4.75
N ASN A 19 -10.03 22.09 4.91
CA ASN A 19 -11.27 22.10 4.12
C ASN A 19 -11.09 22.03 2.61
N THR A 20 -9.90 21.61 2.12
CA THR A 20 -9.67 21.35 0.71
C THR A 20 -9.84 19.86 0.43
N GLN A 21 -10.31 19.52 -0.77
CA GLN A 21 -10.28 18.15 -1.28
C GLN A 21 -9.14 18.04 -2.28
N THR A 22 -8.15 17.21 -1.96
CA THR A 22 -7.10 16.87 -2.89
C THR A 22 -7.22 15.39 -3.27
N PRO A 23 -6.85 15.04 -4.50
CA PRO A 23 -6.83 13.64 -4.91
C PRO A 23 -5.79 12.86 -4.07
N HIS A 24 -6.02 11.57 -3.92
CA HIS A 24 -4.98 10.66 -3.45
C HIS A 24 -3.82 10.66 -4.46
N LEU A 25 -2.60 10.82 -3.96
CA LEU A 25 -1.39 10.84 -4.78
C LEU A 25 -0.66 9.51 -4.70
N ALA A 26 -0.26 8.97 -5.85
CA ALA A 26 0.59 7.81 -5.96
C ALA A 26 1.73 8.10 -6.93
N SER A 27 2.96 7.83 -6.55
CA SER A 27 4.12 8.04 -7.42
C SER A 27 4.43 6.81 -8.29
N GLY A 28 5.35 6.98 -9.24
CA GLY A 28 5.86 5.90 -10.07
C GLY A 28 6.52 4.77 -9.25
N LEU A 29 7.10 5.07 -8.08
CA LEU A 29 7.61 4.05 -7.17
C LEU A 29 6.53 3.06 -6.75
N THR A 30 5.33 3.54 -6.49
CA THR A 30 4.18 2.72 -6.14
C THR A 30 3.72 1.85 -7.29
N LEU A 31 3.64 2.41 -8.50
CA LEU A 31 3.10 1.72 -9.68
C LEU A 31 3.88 0.44 -10.04
N ARG A 32 5.19 0.40 -9.78
CA ARG A 32 6.03 -0.78 -10.10
C ARG A 32 5.70 -2.04 -9.30
N HIS A 33 4.91 -1.93 -8.24
CA HIS A 33 4.48 -3.04 -7.39
C HIS A 33 3.12 -3.64 -7.76
N TYR A 34 2.44 -3.06 -8.76
CA TYR A 34 1.13 -3.53 -9.19
C TYR A 34 1.20 -4.27 -10.52
N SER A 35 0.73 -5.51 -10.55
CA SER A 35 0.74 -6.37 -11.73
C SER A 35 -0.03 -5.79 -12.92
N CYS A 36 -1.04 -4.94 -12.68
CA CYS A 36 -1.79 -4.28 -13.75
C CYS A 36 -0.93 -3.37 -14.65
N PHE A 37 0.27 -2.96 -14.18
CA PHE A 37 1.23 -2.17 -14.97
C PHE A 37 2.35 -3.00 -15.62
N GLU A 38 2.38 -4.32 -15.45
CA GLU A 38 3.46 -5.17 -15.98
C GLU A 38 3.60 -5.11 -17.51
N ASN A 39 2.52 -4.81 -18.21
CA ASN A 39 2.54 -4.64 -19.66
C ASN A 39 3.06 -3.26 -20.13
N CYS A 40 3.39 -2.35 -19.20
CA CYS A 40 3.94 -1.04 -19.54
C CYS A 40 5.44 -1.15 -19.85
N LEU A 41 5.83 -0.91 -21.10
CA LEU A 41 7.23 -1.00 -21.55
C LEU A 41 8.20 -0.11 -20.76
N SER A 42 7.73 1.01 -20.20
CA SER A 42 8.54 1.91 -19.38
C SER A 42 8.76 1.40 -17.95
N LEU A 43 7.97 0.41 -17.51
CA LEU A 43 8.06 -0.10 -16.13
C LEU A 43 9.39 -0.78 -15.87
N GLU A 44 9.87 -1.56 -16.84
CA GLU A 44 11.16 -2.25 -16.72
C GLU A 44 12.32 -1.28 -16.57
N LYS A 45 12.33 -0.19 -17.33
CA LYS A 45 13.33 0.88 -17.20
C LYS A 45 13.28 1.56 -15.83
N LEU A 46 12.07 1.74 -15.27
CA LEU A 46 11.90 2.28 -13.92
C LEU A 46 12.46 1.32 -12.87
N LYS A 47 12.15 0.02 -12.95
CA LYS A 47 12.68 -1.01 -12.04
C LYS A 47 14.21 -1.03 -12.07
N GLN A 48 14.82 -1.09 -13.25
CA GLN A 48 16.28 -1.07 -13.42
C GLN A 48 16.92 0.18 -12.83
N ARG A 49 16.33 1.36 -13.05
CA ARG A 49 16.82 2.60 -12.47
C ARG A 49 16.78 2.57 -10.94
N ILE A 50 15.66 2.16 -10.34
CA ILE A 50 15.55 2.07 -8.87
C ILE A 50 16.57 1.07 -8.31
N GLN A 51 16.72 -0.09 -8.94
CA GLN A 51 17.67 -1.11 -8.51
C GLN A 51 19.12 -0.61 -8.56
N SER A 52 19.48 0.23 -9.53
CA SER A 52 20.84 0.76 -9.69
C SER A 52 21.11 2.01 -8.85
N GLU A 53 20.13 2.91 -8.70
CA GLU A 53 20.33 4.21 -8.06
C GLU A 53 19.94 4.23 -6.58
N THR A 54 18.91 3.46 -6.21
CA THR A 54 18.30 3.48 -4.87
C THR A 54 17.80 2.09 -4.45
N PRO A 55 18.68 1.06 -4.39
CA PRO A 55 18.27 -0.32 -4.12
C PRO A 55 17.60 -0.51 -2.75
N GLU A 56 17.87 0.39 -1.80
CA GLU A 56 17.24 0.38 -0.48
C GLU A 56 15.72 0.57 -0.54
N LEU A 57 15.20 1.21 -1.60
CA LEU A 57 13.77 1.36 -1.81
C LEU A 57 13.08 0.04 -2.14
N ASP A 58 13.80 -0.87 -2.82
CA ASP A 58 13.31 -2.23 -3.10
C ASP A 58 13.43 -3.13 -1.87
N LEU A 59 14.52 -2.99 -1.10
CA LEU A 59 14.75 -3.77 0.11
C LEU A 59 13.58 -3.65 1.11
N PHE A 60 13.04 -2.46 1.26
CA PHE A 60 11.91 -2.18 2.17
C PHE A 60 10.57 -2.01 1.44
N GLY A 61 10.52 -2.29 0.14
CA GLY A 61 9.31 -2.14 -0.67
C GLY A 61 8.67 -0.76 -0.51
N ILE A 62 9.46 0.32 -0.65
CA ILE A 62 8.98 1.67 -0.43
C ILE A 62 8.01 2.09 -1.53
N HIS A 63 6.81 2.46 -1.11
CA HIS A 63 5.82 3.16 -1.91
C HIS A 63 5.77 4.63 -1.54
N VAL A 64 5.25 5.46 -2.43
CA VAL A 64 5.04 6.88 -2.17
C VAL A 64 3.59 7.21 -2.46
N LEU A 65 2.82 7.28 -1.39
CA LEU A 65 1.40 7.56 -1.38
C LEU A 65 1.11 8.70 -0.41
N ALA A 66 0.15 9.54 -0.73
CA ALA A 66 -0.30 10.60 0.16
C ALA A 66 -1.81 10.79 0.07
N SER A 67 -2.49 10.79 1.22
CA SER A 67 -3.93 11.04 1.34
C SER A 67 -4.18 12.13 2.35
N GLN A 68 -4.88 13.16 1.94
CA GLN A 68 -5.25 14.29 2.79
C GLN A 68 -6.60 14.07 3.45
N PHE A 69 -6.73 14.57 4.69
CA PHE A 69 -8.00 14.67 5.41
C PHE A 69 -8.51 16.12 5.47
N PRO A 70 -9.84 16.31 5.67
CA PRO A 70 -10.42 17.65 5.77
C PRO A 70 -9.83 18.52 6.89
N ASN A 71 -9.31 17.90 7.97
CA ASN A 71 -8.61 18.59 9.06
C ASN A 71 -7.17 19.00 8.71
N GLY A 72 -6.75 18.82 7.45
CA GLY A 72 -5.43 19.17 6.96
C GLY A 72 -4.32 18.15 7.28
N GLU A 73 -4.58 17.10 8.04
CA GLU A 73 -3.61 16.02 8.26
C GLU A 73 -3.41 15.22 6.97
N VAL A 74 -2.22 14.69 6.76
CA VAL A 74 -1.89 13.88 5.58
C VAL A 74 -1.35 12.54 6.03
N ILE A 75 -1.99 11.45 5.58
CA ILE A 75 -1.41 10.10 5.67
C ILE A 75 -0.39 9.94 4.57
N LEU A 76 0.76 9.40 4.95
CA LEU A 76 1.95 9.25 4.13
C LEU A 76 2.42 7.81 4.23
N GLY A 77 2.73 7.20 3.15
CA GLY A 77 3.18 5.81 3.17
C GLY A 77 3.63 5.33 1.81
N ASP A 78 3.93 4.09 1.77
CA ASP A 78 4.11 3.09 2.83
C ASP A 78 5.33 2.21 2.52
N SER A 79 5.66 1.29 3.41
CA SER A 79 6.67 0.26 3.17
C SER A 79 6.04 -1.12 3.11
N HIS A 80 6.77 -2.12 2.59
CA HIS A 80 6.32 -3.50 2.54
C HIS A 80 7.44 -4.44 2.96
N GLU A 81 7.36 -4.95 4.18
CA GLU A 81 8.26 -5.99 4.68
C GLU A 81 7.51 -7.33 4.73
N TYR A 82 8.04 -8.33 4.06
CA TYR A 82 7.42 -9.65 3.97
C TYR A 82 8.14 -10.68 4.85
N GLY A 83 7.40 -11.56 5.50
CA GLY A 83 7.96 -12.63 6.30
C GLY A 83 6.92 -13.45 7.03
N ASP A 84 7.37 -14.56 7.63
CA ASP A 84 6.53 -15.40 8.47
C ASP A 84 6.44 -14.85 9.91
N GLN A 85 7.43 -14.03 10.28
CA GLN A 85 7.48 -13.36 11.58
C GLN A 85 7.61 -11.85 11.36
N ILE A 86 6.73 -11.10 12.01
CA ILE A 86 6.68 -9.64 11.93
C ILE A 86 7.13 -9.05 13.25
N THR A 87 8.19 -8.23 13.21
CA THR A 87 8.59 -7.45 14.37
C THR A 87 7.54 -6.37 14.70
N PRO A 88 7.17 -6.18 15.99
CA PRO A 88 6.24 -5.12 16.38
C PRO A 88 6.87 -3.72 16.32
N PHE A 89 8.17 -3.62 16.14
CA PHE A 89 8.87 -2.35 16.13
C PHE A 89 8.94 -1.76 14.72
N ASN A 90 8.77 -0.45 14.61
CA ASN A 90 9.02 0.30 13.41
C ASN A 90 10.51 0.60 13.27
N LYS A 91 10.98 0.71 12.03
CA LYS A 91 12.35 1.08 11.69
C LYS A 91 12.39 2.56 11.29
N THR A 92 13.21 3.35 11.97
CA THR A 92 13.40 4.77 11.65
C THR A 92 13.94 4.97 10.24
N GLU A 93 14.80 4.08 9.78
CA GLU A 93 15.33 4.08 8.42
C GLU A 93 14.23 4.05 7.35
N ILE A 94 13.19 3.24 7.57
CA ILE A 94 12.03 3.17 6.65
C ILE A 94 11.28 4.51 6.62
N ASP A 95 11.05 5.11 7.78
CA ASP A 95 10.40 6.42 7.89
C ASP A 95 11.18 7.50 7.12
N GLU A 96 12.51 7.50 7.27
CA GLU A 96 13.42 8.44 6.60
C GLU A 96 13.39 8.26 5.07
N LEU A 97 13.41 7.01 4.59
CA LEU A 97 13.30 6.69 3.16
C LEU A 97 11.96 7.16 2.59
N MET A 98 10.86 6.86 3.27
CA MET A 98 9.53 7.31 2.85
C MET A 98 9.46 8.84 2.78
N ILE A 99 9.92 9.55 3.81
CA ILE A 99 9.91 11.03 3.84
C ILE A 99 10.81 11.60 2.75
N ARG A 100 11.97 11.01 2.50
CA ARG A 100 12.89 11.42 1.43
C ARG A 100 12.21 11.38 0.06
N GLU A 101 11.53 10.29 -0.24
CA GLU A 101 10.87 10.11 -1.53
C GLU A 101 9.57 10.95 -1.64
N LEU A 102 8.82 11.06 -0.56
CA LEU A 102 7.62 11.89 -0.50
C LEU A 102 7.92 13.37 -0.78
N LYS A 103 9.03 13.90 -0.26
CA LYS A 103 9.48 15.29 -0.51
C LYS A 103 9.75 15.60 -1.97
N LYS A 104 9.98 14.59 -2.82
CA LYS A 104 10.14 14.75 -4.27
C LYS A 104 8.80 14.91 -4.99
N VAL A 105 7.70 14.47 -4.38
CA VAL A 105 6.37 14.36 -5.02
C VAL A 105 5.38 15.38 -4.47
N ILE A 106 5.44 15.66 -3.16
CA ILE A 106 4.51 16.58 -2.51
C ILE A 106 5.27 17.66 -1.73
N LYS A 107 4.61 18.81 -1.57
CA LYS A 107 5.10 19.91 -0.75
C LYS A 107 4.18 20.10 0.44
N LEU A 108 4.67 19.78 1.64
CA LEU A 108 4.03 20.12 2.90
C LEU A 108 4.73 21.34 3.51
N ASP A 109 3.96 22.21 4.15
CA ASP A 109 4.52 23.38 4.85
C ASP A 109 5.22 22.94 6.15
N ASP A 110 4.71 21.87 6.79
CA ASP A 110 5.26 21.30 8.02
C ASP A 110 5.38 19.77 7.88
N TRP A 111 6.61 19.25 7.95
CA TRP A 111 6.94 17.82 7.89
C TRP A 111 6.99 17.14 9.25
N THR A 112 6.46 17.78 10.30
CA THR A 112 6.36 17.14 11.61
C THR A 112 5.44 15.95 11.53
N ILE A 113 5.94 14.77 11.89
CA ILE A 113 5.17 13.53 11.93
C ILE A 113 4.53 13.39 13.30
N ARG A 114 3.21 13.42 13.33
CA ARG A 114 2.39 13.34 14.53
C ARG A 114 2.22 11.90 15.01
N GLU A 115 1.98 10.98 14.06
CA GLU A 115 1.72 9.59 14.40
C GLU A 115 2.52 8.66 13.48
N ARG A 116 2.95 7.53 14.06
CA ARG A 116 3.60 6.42 13.40
C ARG A 116 2.92 5.14 13.82
N TRP A 117 2.55 4.33 12.86
CA TRP A 117 1.98 3.01 13.13
C TRP A 117 2.39 2.02 12.05
N TYR A 118 2.00 0.79 12.23
CA TYR A 118 2.09 -0.22 11.19
C TYR A 118 0.79 -1.01 11.09
N GLY A 119 0.53 -1.52 9.89
CA GLY A 119 -0.48 -2.52 9.63
C GLY A 119 0.15 -3.85 9.25
N VAL A 120 -0.57 -4.93 9.44
CA VAL A 120 -0.15 -6.26 8.97
C VAL A 120 -1.32 -6.91 8.23
N TYR A 121 -1.05 -7.46 7.07
CA TYR A 121 -2.03 -8.24 6.33
C TYR A 121 -1.41 -9.50 5.72
N ALA A 122 -2.26 -10.48 5.42
CA ALA A 122 -1.83 -11.70 4.75
C ALA A 122 -1.78 -11.48 3.23
N LYS A 123 -0.68 -11.91 2.60
CA LYS A 123 -0.49 -11.87 1.15
C LYS A 123 -0.27 -13.28 0.61
N HIS A 124 -0.97 -13.60 -0.48
CA HIS A 124 -0.65 -14.77 -1.29
C HIS A 124 0.33 -14.37 -2.39
N PRO A 125 1.38 -15.16 -2.67
CA PRO A 125 2.36 -14.82 -3.70
C PRO A 125 1.76 -14.69 -5.10
N GLU A 126 0.75 -15.49 -5.41
CA GLU A 126 0.20 -15.61 -6.76
C GLU A 126 -1.28 -15.21 -6.86
N LEU A 127 -2.07 -15.43 -5.79
CA LEU A 127 -3.52 -15.24 -5.83
C LEU A 127 -3.92 -13.90 -5.17
N PRO A 128 -4.44 -12.95 -5.93
CA PRO A 128 -4.97 -11.70 -5.37
C PRO A 128 -6.27 -11.90 -4.59
N VAL A 129 -6.96 -13.02 -4.82
CA VAL A 129 -8.14 -13.46 -4.09
C VAL A 129 -7.99 -14.95 -3.81
N PHE A 130 -8.16 -15.32 -2.55
CA PHE A 130 -8.23 -16.71 -2.12
C PHE A 130 -9.70 -17.09 -1.94
N ASP A 131 -10.17 -17.99 -2.79
CA ASP A 131 -11.52 -18.55 -2.75
C ASP A 131 -11.39 -20.06 -2.59
N HIS A 132 -11.90 -20.58 -1.49
CA HIS A 132 -11.80 -22.00 -1.17
C HIS A 132 -13.04 -22.48 -0.42
N ARG A 133 -13.68 -23.52 -0.96
CA ARG A 133 -14.76 -24.22 -0.30
C ARG A 133 -14.18 -25.33 0.57
N VAL A 134 -14.33 -25.20 1.88
CA VAL A 134 -13.84 -26.19 2.85
C VAL A 134 -14.77 -27.42 2.88
N ASP A 135 -16.08 -27.16 2.90
CA ASP A 135 -17.15 -28.18 2.84
C ASP A 135 -18.43 -27.55 2.28
N ASP A 136 -19.55 -28.27 2.37
CA ASP A 136 -20.83 -27.80 1.83
C ASP A 136 -21.41 -26.56 2.53
N CYS A 137 -20.97 -26.28 3.76
CA CYS A 137 -21.48 -25.20 4.58
C CYS A 137 -20.47 -24.09 4.83
N VAL A 138 -19.17 -24.33 4.55
CA VAL A 138 -18.09 -23.40 4.87
C VAL A 138 -17.28 -23.05 3.63
N SER A 139 -17.27 -21.76 3.31
CA SER A 139 -16.42 -21.18 2.25
C SER A 139 -15.54 -20.08 2.81
N LEU A 140 -14.28 -20.07 2.38
CA LEU A 140 -13.31 -19.02 2.69
C LEU A 140 -13.15 -18.12 1.47
N PHE A 141 -13.37 -16.82 1.68
CA PHE A 141 -13.22 -15.82 0.63
C PHE A 141 -12.44 -14.63 1.18
N VAL A 142 -11.20 -14.47 0.72
CA VAL A 142 -10.27 -13.50 1.29
C VAL A 142 -9.53 -12.75 0.17
N GLY A 143 -9.53 -11.43 0.25
CA GLY A 143 -8.63 -10.60 -0.56
C GLY A 143 -7.21 -10.69 0.01
N THR A 144 -6.31 -11.31 -0.74
CA THR A 144 -4.92 -11.59 -0.32
C THR A 144 -3.90 -10.67 -0.98
N SER A 145 -4.35 -9.48 -1.38
CA SER A 145 -3.51 -8.45 -2.01
C SER A 145 -3.71 -7.09 -1.36
N GLY A 146 -2.86 -6.13 -1.69
CA GLY A 146 -3.00 -4.74 -1.24
C GLY A 146 -4.27 -4.03 -1.73
N ALA A 147 -4.99 -4.60 -2.69
CA ALA A 147 -6.24 -4.06 -3.23
C ALA A 147 -7.51 -4.68 -2.58
N GLY A 148 -7.37 -5.54 -1.58
CA GLY A 148 -8.48 -6.28 -0.99
C GLY A 148 -9.62 -5.39 -0.51
N MET A 149 -9.32 -4.32 0.20
CA MET A 149 -10.33 -3.37 0.69
C MET A 149 -11.06 -2.64 -0.45
N THR A 150 -10.35 -2.19 -1.46
CA THR A 150 -10.91 -1.50 -2.63
C THR A 150 -11.84 -2.42 -3.43
N MET A 151 -11.50 -3.70 -3.54
CA MET A 151 -12.22 -4.68 -4.35
C MET A 151 -13.32 -5.43 -3.58
N ALA A 152 -13.38 -5.30 -2.26
CA ALA A 152 -14.20 -6.14 -1.38
C ALA A 152 -15.67 -6.25 -1.82
N PHE A 153 -16.32 -5.12 -2.10
CA PHE A 153 -17.74 -5.12 -2.49
C PHE A 153 -17.98 -5.79 -3.84
N GLY A 154 -17.15 -5.49 -4.84
CA GLY A 154 -17.26 -6.11 -6.17
C GLY A 154 -16.95 -7.61 -6.15
N LEU A 155 -15.99 -8.03 -5.32
CA LEU A 155 -15.66 -9.44 -5.13
C LEU A 155 -16.79 -10.18 -4.41
N ALA A 156 -17.39 -9.59 -3.40
CA ALA A 156 -18.53 -10.17 -2.69
C ALA A 156 -19.74 -10.34 -3.62
N ASP A 157 -20.09 -9.29 -4.38
CA ASP A 157 -21.17 -9.35 -5.37
C ASP A 157 -20.94 -10.48 -6.39
N ARG A 158 -19.73 -10.56 -6.95
CA ARG A 158 -19.35 -11.62 -7.89
C ARG A 158 -19.47 -13.01 -7.25
N TYR A 159 -19.02 -13.19 -6.03
CA TYR A 159 -19.06 -14.47 -5.32
C TYR A 159 -20.50 -14.96 -5.13
N TRP A 160 -21.39 -14.11 -4.64
CA TRP A 160 -22.79 -14.45 -4.42
C TRP A 160 -23.56 -14.68 -5.72
N ASN A 161 -23.26 -13.95 -6.78
CA ASN A 161 -23.84 -14.18 -8.11
C ASN A 161 -23.45 -15.52 -8.73
N ILE A 162 -22.26 -16.05 -8.44
CA ILE A 162 -21.85 -17.38 -8.87
C ILE A 162 -22.58 -18.46 -8.08
N LEU A 163 -22.68 -18.31 -6.75
CA LEU A 163 -23.37 -19.28 -5.89
C LEU A 163 -24.87 -19.38 -6.19
N SER A 164 -25.52 -18.25 -6.52
CA SER A 164 -26.95 -18.23 -6.82
C SER A 164 -27.32 -18.83 -8.19
N ARG A 165 -26.35 -19.13 -9.05
CA ARG A 165 -26.55 -19.73 -10.37
C ARG A 165 -26.34 -21.24 -10.40
N ASN A 166 -25.84 -21.80 -9.31
CA ASN A 166 -25.64 -23.24 -9.10
C ASN A 166 -26.68 -23.80 -8.15
#